data_fe9f24f9c99130119f296e7df4a54811
#
_entry.id   fe9f24f9c99130119f296e7df4a54811
#
_cell.length_a   1.000
_cell.length_b   1.000
_cell.length_c   1.000
_cell.angle_alpha   90.00
_cell.angle_beta   90.00
_cell.angle_gamma   90.00
#
_symmetry.space_group_name_H-M   'P 1'
#
loop_
_entity.id
_entity.type
_entity.pdbx_description
1 polymer ?
#
loop_
_entity_poly.entity_id
_entity_poly.type
_entity_poly.pdbx_seq_one_letter_code
_entity_poly.pdbx_strand_id
1 'polypeptide(L)'
;IITSTEALSLKEIPKKLIIIGAGVIGLELGSVYARMGSSVSVVDVSSSILSGMDSALGRELKKVLVRDLGFKFYLSHKVEKINKNNTSVEVVAESGSKDVIKLEGDYCLVAIGRKAYTQGLNLDAVDIKTSKTGQIEVNDQLQTTNSNIYAIGDVVAGAMLAHKAEEEGVFVAEIIAGQKPEINHALIPNVVYTWPEVASVGLTEEQLKKSDTPIKVGTFPFKANGRAKISGDIDGFVKIIADKNTDEILGVHMIGPRCADLISEAVVAMEYKASAEDIARITHAHPTFSEVMKEAALAATGNRALHI
;
A
#
# COMPACT_ATOMS: atom_id res chain seq x y z
N ILE A 1 11.61 9.78 -20.62
CA ILE A 1 11.10 9.89 -19.25
C ILE A 1 9.58 9.86 -19.35
N ILE A 2 8.94 9.05 -18.53
CA ILE A 2 7.48 8.82 -18.57
C ILE A 2 6.91 8.87 -17.14
N THR A 3 5.61 9.11 -17.04
CA THR A 3 4.80 8.91 -15.83
C THR A 3 4.03 7.59 -15.91
N SER A 4 3.20 7.30 -14.91
CA SER A 4 2.33 6.12 -14.93
C SER A 4 1.33 6.14 -16.09
N THR A 5 0.89 7.34 -16.53
CA THR A 5 -0.05 7.48 -17.65
C THR A 5 0.55 6.96 -18.97
N GLU A 6 1.76 7.40 -19.31
CA GLU A 6 2.42 6.93 -20.52
C GLU A 6 2.85 5.46 -20.40
N ALA A 7 3.22 5.03 -19.18
CA ALA A 7 3.61 3.63 -18.93
C ALA A 7 2.46 2.64 -19.20
N LEU A 8 1.20 3.05 -19.06
CA LEU A 8 0.04 2.20 -19.36
C LEU A 8 -0.20 1.98 -20.87
N SER A 9 0.46 2.74 -21.74
CA SER A 9 0.18 2.74 -23.19
C SER A 9 1.45 2.71 -24.07
N LEU A 10 2.56 2.18 -23.56
CA LEU A 10 3.77 1.99 -24.36
C LEU A 10 3.49 1.06 -25.53
N LYS A 11 3.96 1.44 -26.73
CA LYS A 11 3.78 0.65 -27.96
C LYS A 11 4.66 -0.59 -27.99
N GLU A 12 5.78 -0.56 -27.29
CA GLU A 12 6.78 -1.63 -27.24
C GLU A 12 7.21 -1.88 -25.80
N ILE A 13 7.50 -3.13 -25.48
CA ILE A 13 8.01 -3.52 -24.17
C ILE A 13 9.48 -3.09 -24.08
N PRO A 14 9.86 -2.22 -23.14
CA PRO A 14 11.25 -1.82 -22.96
C PRO A 14 12.12 -3.00 -22.55
N LYS A 15 13.33 -3.08 -23.05
CA LYS A 15 14.33 -4.07 -22.60
C LYS A 15 14.83 -3.73 -21.20
N LYS A 16 15.02 -2.43 -20.92
CA LYS A 16 15.50 -1.91 -19.63
C LYS A 16 14.60 -0.78 -19.17
N LEU A 17 13.93 -0.97 -18.05
CA LEU A 17 13.09 0.03 -17.40
C LEU A 17 13.74 0.48 -16.09
N ILE A 18 13.99 1.78 -15.96
CA ILE A 18 14.41 2.40 -14.71
C ILE A 18 13.17 3.01 -14.06
N ILE A 19 12.98 2.77 -12.76
CA ILE A 19 11.87 3.32 -11.99
C ILE A 19 12.42 4.17 -10.86
N ILE A 20 11.94 5.40 -10.74
CA ILE A 20 12.23 6.29 -9.62
C ILE A 20 11.01 6.27 -8.71
N GLY A 21 11.17 5.72 -7.51
CA GLY A 21 10.13 5.50 -6.52
C GLY A 21 9.78 4.02 -6.34
N ALA A 22 10.04 3.49 -5.16
CA ALA A 22 9.75 2.11 -4.74
C ALA A 22 8.39 2.00 -4.02
N GLY A 23 7.44 2.88 -4.34
CA GLY A 23 6.06 2.86 -3.89
C GLY A 23 5.18 1.95 -4.75
N VAL A 24 3.86 1.95 -4.45
CA VAL A 24 2.85 1.07 -5.07
C VAL A 24 2.92 1.10 -6.60
N ILE A 25 2.78 2.28 -7.20
CA ILE A 25 2.74 2.45 -8.67
C ILE A 25 4.02 1.93 -9.34
N GLY A 26 5.19 2.27 -8.77
CA GLY A 26 6.47 1.83 -9.32
C GLY A 26 6.64 0.30 -9.29
N LEU A 27 6.21 -0.34 -8.20
CA LEU A 27 6.34 -1.78 -8.04
C LEU A 27 5.31 -2.56 -8.87
N GLU A 28 4.08 -2.09 -8.97
CA GLU A 28 3.04 -2.72 -9.80
C GLU A 28 3.40 -2.67 -11.27
N LEU A 29 3.68 -1.49 -11.82
CA LEU A 29 4.06 -1.34 -13.23
C LEU A 29 5.40 -2.02 -13.51
N GLY A 30 6.37 -1.92 -12.60
CA GLY A 30 7.62 -2.65 -12.71
C GLY A 30 7.42 -4.16 -12.78
N SER A 31 6.49 -4.71 -11.98
CA SER A 31 6.16 -6.14 -11.99
C SER A 31 5.53 -6.57 -13.32
N VAL A 32 4.64 -5.75 -13.88
CA VAL A 32 4.04 -6.00 -15.19
C VAL A 32 5.13 -6.06 -16.26
N TYR A 33 5.99 -5.05 -16.33
CA TYR A 33 7.05 -5.01 -17.35
C TYR A 33 8.10 -6.10 -17.16
N ALA A 34 8.47 -6.43 -15.91
CA ALA A 34 9.40 -7.53 -15.65
C ALA A 34 8.82 -8.88 -16.12
N ARG A 35 7.52 -9.14 -15.90
CA ARG A 35 6.83 -10.34 -16.41
C ARG A 35 6.78 -10.39 -17.93
N MET A 36 6.77 -9.23 -18.58
CA MET A 36 6.85 -9.13 -20.04
C MET A 36 8.31 -9.19 -20.59
N GLY A 37 9.31 -9.35 -19.71
CA GLY A 37 10.71 -9.54 -20.09
C GLY A 37 11.62 -8.34 -19.93
N SER A 38 11.15 -7.23 -19.35
CA SER A 38 12.00 -6.07 -19.05
C SER A 38 12.95 -6.34 -17.90
N SER A 39 14.20 -5.87 -18.00
CA SER A 39 15.09 -5.74 -16.84
C SER A 39 14.72 -4.48 -16.06
N VAL A 40 14.26 -4.62 -14.83
CA VAL A 40 13.75 -3.52 -14.00
C VAL A 40 14.78 -3.12 -12.93
N SER A 41 15.11 -1.82 -12.88
CA SER A 41 15.95 -1.20 -11.85
C SER A 41 15.15 -0.13 -11.13
N VAL A 42 15.05 -0.21 -9.80
CA VAL A 42 14.29 0.73 -8.97
C VAL A 42 15.23 1.55 -8.10
N VAL A 43 15.10 2.87 -8.14
CA VAL A 43 15.86 3.82 -7.33
C VAL A 43 14.92 4.52 -6.37
N ASP A 44 15.26 4.57 -5.08
CA ASP A 44 14.47 5.29 -4.07
C ASP A 44 15.36 5.92 -3.01
N VAL A 45 14.94 7.07 -2.50
CA VAL A 45 15.59 7.77 -1.37
C VAL A 45 15.37 7.03 -0.04
N SER A 46 14.29 6.27 0.07
CA SER A 46 13.97 5.47 1.24
C SER A 46 14.90 4.26 1.35
N SER A 47 15.13 3.80 2.57
CA SER A 47 15.90 2.59 2.84
C SER A 47 15.09 1.28 2.62
N SER A 48 13.78 1.40 2.39
CA SER A 48 12.86 0.28 2.17
C SER A 48 11.87 0.57 1.05
N ILE A 49 11.35 -0.47 0.41
CA ILE A 49 10.21 -0.37 -0.49
C ILE A 49 8.91 -0.28 0.31
N LEU A 50 7.84 0.24 -0.30
CA LEU A 50 6.52 0.44 0.33
C LEU A 50 6.63 1.20 1.66
N SER A 51 7.43 2.27 1.69
CA SER A 51 7.57 3.13 2.86
C SER A 51 6.21 3.70 3.26
N GLY A 52 5.79 3.45 4.52
CA GLY A 52 4.45 3.79 5.02
C GLY A 52 3.57 2.57 5.30
N MET A 53 3.88 1.39 4.77
CA MET A 53 3.31 0.11 5.18
C MET A 53 4.20 -0.56 6.24
N ASP A 54 3.68 -1.60 6.90
CA ASP A 54 4.47 -2.41 7.83
C ASP A 54 5.74 -2.95 7.16
N SER A 55 6.89 -2.77 7.79
CA SER A 55 8.20 -3.06 7.19
C SER A 55 8.41 -4.53 6.83
N ALA A 56 7.69 -5.44 7.48
CA ALA A 56 7.76 -6.86 7.16
C ALA A 56 7.21 -7.16 5.75
N LEU A 57 6.17 -6.42 5.32
CA LEU A 57 5.60 -6.54 3.97
C LEU A 57 6.61 -6.14 2.89
N GLY A 58 7.24 -4.96 3.08
CA GLY A 58 8.24 -4.47 2.13
C GLY A 58 9.45 -5.40 2.03
N ARG A 59 9.91 -5.97 3.15
CA ARG A 59 11.02 -6.94 3.16
C ARG A 59 10.68 -8.20 2.37
N GLU A 60 9.49 -8.78 2.61
CA GLU A 60 9.10 -10.02 1.93
C GLU A 60 8.82 -9.77 0.44
N LEU A 61 8.10 -8.70 0.09
CA LEU A 61 7.86 -8.36 -1.32
C LEU A 61 9.19 -8.14 -2.08
N LYS A 62 10.13 -7.37 -1.50
CA LYS A 62 11.45 -7.16 -2.11
C LYS A 62 12.16 -8.47 -2.40
N LYS A 63 12.15 -9.41 -1.45
CA LYS A 63 12.76 -10.72 -1.59
C LYS A 63 12.16 -11.50 -2.77
N VAL A 64 10.83 -11.51 -2.90
CA VAL A 64 10.13 -12.18 -4.00
C VAL A 64 10.41 -11.51 -5.35
N LEU A 65 10.32 -10.18 -5.44
CA LEU A 65 10.59 -9.44 -6.67
C LEU A 65 12.03 -9.64 -7.18
N VAL A 66 13.01 -9.71 -6.28
CA VAL A 66 14.40 -10.00 -6.63
C VAL A 66 14.56 -11.43 -7.11
N ARG A 67 14.00 -12.41 -6.38
CA ARG A 67 14.12 -13.84 -6.66
C ARG A 67 13.45 -14.23 -7.99
N ASP A 68 12.22 -13.77 -8.21
CA ASP A 68 11.36 -14.29 -9.29
C ASP A 68 11.36 -13.39 -10.54
N LEU A 69 11.54 -12.08 -10.35
CA LEU A 69 11.47 -11.11 -11.45
C LEU A 69 12.81 -10.39 -11.71
N GLY A 70 13.85 -10.72 -10.97
CA GLY A 70 15.19 -10.17 -11.18
C GLY A 70 15.31 -8.66 -10.93
N PHE A 71 14.42 -8.07 -10.12
CA PHE A 71 14.49 -6.65 -9.79
C PHE A 71 15.83 -6.27 -9.18
N LYS A 72 16.34 -5.10 -9.56
CA LYS A 72 17.51 -4.48 -8.95
C LYS A 72 17.05 -3.24 -8.16
N PHE A 73 17.33 -3.23 -6.87
CA PHE A 73 16.96 -2.12 -5.99
C PHE A 73 18.17 -1.31 -5.57
N TYR A 74 18.08 -0.01 -5.78
CA TYR A 74 19.05 1.00 -5.35
C TYR A 74 18.33 1.92 -4.33
N LEU A 75 18.22 1.42 -3.10
CA LEU A 75 17.56 2.12 -1.99
C LEU A 75 18.55 3.05 -1.29
N SER A 76 18.05 4.06 -0.58
CA SER A 76 18.86 5.13 0.03
C SER A 76 19.70 5.90 -1.00
N HIS A 77 19.20 5.99 -2.24
CA HIS A 77 19.83 6.75 -3.31
C HIS A 77 18.90 7.87 -3.78
N LYS A 78 19.42 9.09 -3.83
CA LYS A 78 18.73 10.26 -4.35
C LYS A 78 19.10 10.45 -5.82
N VAL A 79 18.10 10.56 -6.68
CA VAL A 79 18.33 10.89 -8.09
C VAL A 79 18.76 12.36 -8.19
N GLU A 80 19.94 12.60 -8.73
CA GLU A 80 20.49 13.94 -8.93
C GLU A 80 20.23 14.44 -10.35
N LYS A 81 20.24 13.54 -11.33
CA LYS A 81 20.10 13.93 -12.73
C LYS A 81 19.51 12.80 -13.58
N ILE A 82 18.69 13.19 -14.56
CA ILE A 82 18.23 12.32 -15.65
C ILE A 82 18.67 12.95 -16.97
N ASN A 83 19.54 12.26 -17.70
CA ASN A 83 19.99 12.67 -19.02
C ASN A 83 19.19 11.90 -20.08
N LYS A 84 18.63 12.62 -21.04
CA LYS A 84 17.94 12.02 -22.18
C LYS A 84 18.89 12.02 -23.37
N ASN A 85 19.16 10.85 -23.90
CA ASN A 85 19.86 10.65 -25.19
C ASN A 85 18.84 10.39 -26.29
N ASN A 86 19.28 10.24 -27.53
CA ASN A 86 18.36 10.03 -28.66
C ASN A 86 17.52 8.75 -28.53
N THR A 87 18.08 7.68 -27.97
CA THR A 87 17.46 6.34 -27.89
C THR A 87 17.42 5.76 -26.46
N SER A 88 18.01 6.45 -25.48
CA SER A 88 18.10 5.95 -24.10
C SER A 88 17.94 7.07 -23.07
N VAL A 89 17.80 6.69 -21.81
CA VAL A 89 17.88 7.57 -20.66
C VAL A 89 18.96 7.08 -19.72
N GLU A 90 19.73 8.01 -19.14
CA GLU A 90 20.69 7.75 -18.09
C GLU A 90 20.19 8.41 -16.80
N VAL A 91 20.08 7.63 -15.73
CA VAL A 91 19.75 8.12 -14.37
C VAL A 91 21.02 8.09 -13.54
N VAL A 92 21.37 9.24 -12.97
CA VAL A 92 22.48 9.37 -12.02
C VAL A 92 21.88 9.58 -10.63
N ALA A 93 22.25 8.72 -9.70
CA ALA A 93 21.79 8.82 -8.32
C ALA A 93 22.97 8.65 -7.34
N GLU A 94 22.85 9.27 -6.18
CA GLU A 94 23.88 9.29 -5.14
C GLU A 94 23.31 8.79 -3.82
N SER A 95 24.07 7.93 -3.12
CA SER A 95 23.73 7.49 -1.77
C SER A 95 24.23 8.50 -0.71
N GLY A 96 23.75 8.36 0.52
CA GLY A 96 24.24 9.14 1.66
C GLY A 96 25.75 8.98 1.93
N SER A 97 26.36 7.87 1.51
CA SER A 97 27.81 7.61 1.55
C SER A 97 28.58 8.21 0.36
N LYS A 98 27.90 8.97 -0.50
CA LYS A 98 28.43 9.56 -1.76
C LYS A 98 28.83 8.54 -2.83
N ASP A 99 28.31 7.32 -2.75
CA ASP A 99 28.43 6.35 -3.84
C ASP A 99 27.50 6.77 -4.99
N VAL A 100 28.08 7.00 -6.15
CA VAL A 100 27.35 7.44 -7.35
C VAL A 100 27.11 6.24 -8.25
N ILE A 101 25.84 6.01 -8.59
CA ILE A 101 25.44 5.03 -9.57
C ILE A 101 24.96 5.70 -10.86
N LYS A 102 25.19 5.04 -11.99
CA LYS A 102 24.69 5.42 -13.29
C LYS A 102 23.92 4.24 -13.90
N LEU A 103 22.67 4.44 -14.21
CA LEU A 103 21.79 3.44 -14.79
C LEU A 103 21.38 3.89 -16.19
N GLU A 104 21.48 3.00 -17.15
CA GLU A 104 21.05 3.26 -18.53
C GLU A 104 19.85 2.35 -18.85
N GLY A 105 18.79 2.93 -19.46
CA GLY A 105 17.58 2.24 -19.83
C GLY A 105 16.88 2.85 -21.03
N ASP A 106 15.90 2.12 -21.58
CA ASP A 106 15.09 2.60 -22.70
C ASP A 106 14.10 3.66 -22.21
N TYR A 107 13.54 3.45 -21.01
CA TYR A 107 12.62 4.38 -20.34
C TYR A 107 12.99 4.58 -18.87
N CYS A 108 12.63 5.75 -18.37
CA CYS A 108 12.65 6.09 -16.94
C CYS A 108 11.23 6.46 -16.52
N LEU A 109 10.60 5.61 -15.68
CA LEU A 109 9.32 5.86 -15.05
C LEU A 109 9.51 6.65 -13.76
N VAL A 110 8.87 7.81 -13.66
CA VAL A 110 8.84 8.62 -12.43
C VAL A 110 7.56 8.31 -11.65
N ALA A 111 7.70 7.65 -10.49
CA ALA A 111 6.62 7.16 -9.65
C ALA A 111 6.82 7.55 -8.17
N ILE A 112 7.24 8.81 -7.91
CA ILE A 112 7.63 9.34 -6.59
C ILE A 112 6.45 9.87 -5.76
N GLY A 113 5.21 9.67 -6.20
CA GLY A 113 3.99 10.07 -5.50
C GLY A 113 3.01 10.81 -6.41
N ARG A 114 1.91 11.23 -5.80
CA ARG A 114 0.79 11.96 -6.45
C ARG A 114 0.60 13.30 -5.78
N LYS A 115 0.02 14.25 -6.51
CA LYS A 115 -0.40 15.55 -5.98
C LYS A 115 -1.89 15.76 -6.26
N ALA A 116 -2.54 16.48 -5.38
CA ALA A 116 -3.90 16.94 -5.63
C ALA A 116 -3.93 17.78 -6.93
N TYR A 117 -4.85 17.45 -7.82
CA TYR A 117 -5.04 18.19 -9.08
C TYR A 117 -6.21 19.16 -8.95
N THR A 118 -5.89 20.39 -8.59
CA THR A 118 -6.86 21.46 -8.36
C THR A 118 -6.76 22.59 -9.42
N GLN A 119 -5.88 22.41 -10.41
CA GLN A 119 -5.66 23.42 -11.45
C GLN A 119 -6.92 23.62 -12.29
N GLY A 120 -7.28 24.87 -12.51
CA GLY A 120 -8.44 25.25 -13.32
C GLY A 120 -9.76 25.32 -12.56
N LEU A 121 -9.80 24.95 -11.27
CA LEU A 121 -11.02 25.01 -10.45
C LEU A 121 -11.37 26.43 -9.96
N ASN A 122 -10.45 27.38 -10.11
CA ASN A 122 -10.64 28.78 -9.69
C ASN A 122 -11.10 28.91 -8.22
N LEU A 123 -10.44 28.18 -7.32
CA LEU A 123 -10.84 28.03 -5.91
C LEU A 123 -10.90 29.36 -5.15
N ASP A 124 -10.01 30.30 -5.48
CA ASP A 124 -9.97 31.62 -4.86
C ASP A 124 -11.26 32.44 -5.12
N ALA A 125 -11.92 32.22 -6.26
CA ALA A 125 -13.16 32.91 -6.58
C ALA A 125 -14.36 32.52 -5.70
N VAL A 126 -14.23 31.41 -4.98
CA VAL A 126 -15.25 30.88 -4.06
C VAL A 126 -14.73 30.69 -2.65
N ASP A 127 -13.62 31.37 -2.31
CA ASP A 127 -12.99 31.39 -0.99
C ASP A 127 -12.61 29.99 -0.44
N ILE A 128 -12.24 29.07 -1.33
CA ILE A 128 -11.77 27.74 -0.92
C ILE A 128 -10.29 27.76 -0.68
N LYS A 129 -9.89 27.33 0.53
CA LYS A 129 -8.49 27.24 0.96
C LYS A 129 -7.85 25.90 0.56
N THR A 130 -6.56 25.99 0.25
CA THR A 130 -5.73 24.80 0.03
C THR A 130 -4.57 24.76 0.99
N SER A 131 -4.13 23.56 1.35
CA SER A 131 -2.93 23.31 2.14
C SER A 131 -1.65 23.71 1.37
N LYS A 132 -0.51 23.73 2.04
CA LYS A 132 0.80 23.96 1.42
C LYS A 132 1.14 22.92 0.33
N THR A 133 0.51 21.76 0.37
CA THR A 133 0.68 20.67 -0.60
C THR A 133 -0.35 20.71 -1.74
N GLY A 134 -1.22 21.73 -1.76
CA GLY A 134 -2.23 21.96 -2.80
C GLY A 134 -3.54 21.18 -2.62
N GLN A 135 -3.73 20.48 -1.49
CA GLN A 135 -4.97 19.78 -1.18
C GLN A 135 -6.02 20.76 -0.68
N ILE A 136 -7.28 20.57 -1.06
CA ILE A 136 -8.41 21.35 -0.56
C ILE A 136 -8.61 21.07 0.93
N GLU A 137 -8.69 22.11 1.74
CA GLU A 137 -8.95 22.00 3.17
C GLU A 137 -10.44 21.73 3.41
N VAL A 138 -10.75 20.70 4.19
CA VAL A 138 -12.09 20.29 4.57
C VAL A 138 -12.20 20.04 6.07
N ASN A 139 -13.39 20.15 6.62
CA ASN A 139 -13.72 19.75 7.98
C ASN A 139 -14.06 18.23 8.03
N ASP A 140 -14.47 17.74 9.22
CA ASP A 140 -14.83 16.33 9.42
C ASP A 140 -16.06 15.87 8.62
N GLN A 141 -16.82 16.80 8.04
CA GLN A 141 -17.94 16.53 7.14
C GLN A 141 -17.56 16.65 5.67
N LEU A 142 -16.26 16.74 5.36
CA LEU A 142 -15.71 16.94 4.01
C LEU A 142 -16.19 18.25 3.34
N GLN A 143 -16.69 19.21 4.14
CA GLN A 143 -17.12 20.53 3.71
C GLN A 143 -15.92 21.47 3.65
N THR A 144 -15.80 22.23 2.59
CA THR A 144 -14.73 23.22 2.40
C THR A 144 -14.93 24.48 3.25
N THR A 145 -14.05 25.44 3.14
CA THR A 145 -14.27 26.79 3.74
C THR A 145 -15.52 27.48 3.22
N ASN A 146 -16.02 27.13 2.05
CA ASN A 146 -17.33 27.52 1.56
C ASN A 146 -18.37 26.45 1.92
N SER A 147 -19.33 26.79 2.78
CA SER A 147 -20.30 25.84 3.35
C SER A 147 -21.23 25.18 2.31
N ASN A 148 -21.27 25.65 1.07
CA ASN A 148 -22.06 25.06 -0.01
C ASN A 148 -21.25 24.09 -0.88
N ILE A 149 -19.96 23.94 -0.60
CA ILE A 149 -19.05 23.15 -1.44
C ILE A 149 -18.34 22.10 -0.57
N TYR A 150 -18.37 20.87 -1.06
CA TYR A 150 -17.67 19.72 -0.46
C TYR A 150 -16.53 19.29 -1.38
N ALA A 151 -15.50 18.66 -0.82
CA ALA A 151 -14.41 18.08 -1.59
C ALA A 151 -14.08 16.69 -1.06
N ILE A 152 -13.85 15.74 -1.97
CA ILE A 152 -13.62 14.32 -1.67
C ILE A 152 -12.48 13.76 -2.51
N GLY A 153 -11.99 12.58 -2.16
CA GLY A 153 -11.03 11.80 -2.95
C GLY A 153 -9.62 12.38 -2.94
N ASP A 154 -8.95 12.32 -4.08
CA ASP A 154 -7.52 12.63 -4.22
C ASP A 154 -7.19 14.13 -4.02
N VAL A 155 -8.19 15.00 -4.04
CA VAL A 155 -8.00 16.46 -3.86
C VAL A 155 -7.99 16.89 -2.40
N VAL A 156 -8.37 16.01 -1.45
CA VAL A 156 -8.35 16.28 -0.01
C VAL A 156 -7.24 15.50 0.68
N ALA A 157 -7.01 15.75 1.96
CA ALA A 157 -6.02 15.03 2.75
C ALA A 157 -6.38 13.53 2.92
N GLY A 158 -5.36 12.71 3.17
CA GLY A 158 -5.50 11.27 3.38
C GLY A 158 -4.98 10.43 2.21
N ALA A 159 -5.35 9.15 2.19
CA ALA A 159 -4.94 8.21 1.16
C ALA A 159 -5.59 8.53 -0.18
N MET A 160 -4.81 8.47 -1.26
CA MET A 160 -5.30 8.66 -2.63
C MET A 160 -5.73 7.31 -3.21
N LEU A 161 -6.91 6.84 -2.78
CA LEU A 161 -7.47 5.52 -3.11
C LEU A 161 -8.91 5.67 -3.62
N ALA A 162 -9.25 4.92 -4.66
CA ALA A 162 -10.57 4.99 -5.30
C ALA A 162 -11.70 4.64 -4.32
N HIS A 163 -11.56 3.56 -3.57
CA HIS A 163 -12.57 3.13 -2.59
C HIS A 163 -12.73 4.14 -1.44
N LYS A 164 -11.66 4.85 -1.02
CA LYS A 164 -11.81 5.98 -0.09
C LYS A 164 -12.68 7.09 -0.71
N ALA A 165 -12.42 7.45 -1.96
CA ALA A 165 -13.17 8.50 -2.64
C ALA A 165 -14.64 8.12 -2.86
N GLU A 166 -14.93 6.84 -3.13
CA GLU A 166 -16.29 6.31 -3.27
C GLU A 166 -17.05 6.42 -1.95
N GLU A 167 -16.49 5.96 -0.84
CA GLU A 167 -17.08 6.06 0.50
C GLU A 167 -17.28 7.51 0.94
N GLU A 168 -16.31 8.39 0.70
CA GLU A 168 -16.45 9.82 0.94
C GLU A 168 -17.57 10.44 0.09
N GLY A 169 -17.79 9.97 -1.13
CA GLY A 169 -18.89 10.39 -2.00
C GLY A 169 -20.26 10.01 -1.43
N VAL A 170 -20.42 8.77 -0.96
CA VAL A 170 -21.63 8.32 -0.28
C VAL A 170 -21.85 9.13 0.99
N PHE A 171 -20.83 9.27 1.82
CA PHE A 171 -20.87 10.05 3.06
C PHE A 171 -21.38 11.50 2.83
N VAL A 172 -20.81 12.20 1.85
CA VAL A 172 -21.24 13.59 1.51
C VAL A 172 -22.67 13.63 0.98
N ALA A 173 -23.06 12.65 0.14
CA ALA A 173 -24.42 12.59 -0.38
C ALA A 173 -25.46 12.40 0.73
N GLU A 174 -25.17 11.55 1.72
CA GLU A 174 -26.02 11.31 2.88
C GLU A 174 -26.11 12.53 3.81
N ILE A 175 -25.01 13.26 4.02
CA ILE A 175 -25.02 14.54 4.75
C ILE A 175 -25.93 15.55 4.06
N ILE A 176 -25.80 15.71 2.74
CA ILE A 176 -26.63 16.63 1.96
C ILE A 176 -28.12 16.23 2.04
N ALA A 177 -28.40 14.93 2.13
CA ALA A 177 -29.75 14.40 2.34
C ALA A 177 -30.26 14.54 3.79
N GLY A 178 -29.47 15.14 4.69
CA GLY A 178 -29.85 15.38 6.09
C GLY A 178 -29.67 14.17 7.01
N GLN A 179 -28.94 13.15 6.58
CA GLN A 179 -28.55 12.00 7.39
C GLN A 179 -27.33 12.30 8.25
N LYS A 180 -26.96 11.38 9.11
CA LYS A 180 -25.76 11.46 9.97
C LYS A 180 -24.86 10.24 9.76
N PRO A 181 -24.22 10.11 8.60
CA PRO A 181 -23.32 9.01 8.32
C PRO A 181 -22.04 9.11 9.14
N GLU A 182 -21.36 7.98 9.29
CA GLU A 182 -20.00 7.91 9.84
C GLU A 182 -19.07 7.25 8.82
N ILE A 183 -17.83 7.70 8.78
CA ILE A 183 -16.76 7.09 7.99
C ILE A 183 -15.50 6.97 8.85
N ASN A 184 -14.94 5.77 8.91
CA ASN A 184 -13.74 5.50 9.67
C ASN A 184 -12.51 5.46 8.75
N HIS A 185 -11.89 6.62 8.53
CA HIS A 185 -10.70 6.72 7.68
C HIS A 185 -9.49 5.90 8.17
N ALA A 186 -9.45 5.49 9.44
CA ALA A 186 -8.39 4.65 9.98
C ALA A 186 -8.48 3.19 9.51
N LEU A 187 -9.64 2.77 9.02
CA LEU A 187 -9.91 1.40 8.55
C LEU A 187 -10.01 1.29 7.03
N ILE A 188 -9.54 2.29 6.29
CA ILE A 188 -9.43 2.20 4.84
C ILE A 188 -8.26 1.27 4.49
N PRO A 189 -8.50 0.13 3.81
CA PRO A 189 -7.43 -0.81 3.50
C PRO A 189 -6.53 -0.29 2.38
N ASN A 190 -5.24 -0.60 2.48
CA ASN A 190 -4.27 -0.38 1.42
C ASN A 190 -3.98 -1.70 0.71
N VAL A 191 -3.91 -1.67 -0.62
CA VAL A 191 -3.62 -2.84 -1.45
C VAL A 191 -2.53 -2.50 -2.46
N VAL A 192 -1.64 -3.47 -2.72
CA VAL A 192 -0.63 -3.42 -3.79
C VAL A 192 -0.83 -4.66 -4.65
N TYR A 193 -1.16 -4.44 -5.91
CA TYR A 193 -1.48 -5.48 -6.89
C TYR A 193 -0.23 -6.04 -7.58
N THR A 194 0.75 -6.43 -6.77
CA THR A 194 1.88 -7.24 -7.20
C THR A 194 1.52 -8.73 -7.13
N TRP A 195 2.46 -9.61 -7.41
CA TRP A 195 2.32 -11.03 -7.09
C TRP A 195 3.58 -11.49 -6.35
N PRO A 196 3.45 -11.87 -5.07
CA PRO A 196 2.22 -11.92 -4.26
C PRO A 196 1.60 -10.53 -4.04
N GLU A 197 0.28 -10.48 -3.79
CA GLU A 197 -0.44 -9.26 -3.42
C GLU A 197 -0.03 -8.82 -2.00
N VAL A 198 -0.09 -7.51 -1.76
CA VAL A 198 0.12 -6.95 -0.42
C VAL A 198 -1.14 -6.21 0.00
N ALA A 199 -1.61 -6.42 1.23
CA ALA A 199 -2.74 -5.68 1.78
C ALA A 199 -2.51 -5.35 3.26
N SER A 200 -3.07 -4.24 3.71
CA SER A 200 -2.98 -3.83 5.12
C SER A 200 -4.12 -2.92 5.51
N VAL A 201 -4.51 -3.00 6.79
CA VAL A 201 -5.46 -2.09 7.43
C VAL A 201 -5.02 -1.81 8.86
N GLY A 202 -5.29 -0.61 9.36
CA GLY A 202 -4.94 -0.19 10.71
C GLY A 202 -3.47 0.21 10.88
N LEU A 203 -2.98 0.12 12.11
CA LEU A 203 -1.66 0.63 12.51
C LEU A 203 -0.56 -0.40 12.29
N THR A 204 0.61 0.06 11.86
CA THR A 204 1.80 -0.78 11.71
C THR A 204 2.46 -1.06 13.06
N GLU A 205 3.26 -2.12 13.12
CA GLU A 205 4.04 -2.45 14.32
C GLU A 205 4.99 -1.31 14.70
N GLU A 206 5.57 -0.62 13.72
CA GLU A 206 6.47 0.51 13.93
C GLU A 206 5.74 1.73 14.54
N GLN A 207 4.51 2.01 14.09
CA GLN A 207 3.69 3.09 14.64
C GLN A 207 3.32 2.81 16.09
N LEU A 208 2.87 1.58 16.38
CA LEU A 208 2.49 1.16 17.72
C LEU A 208 3.68 1.12 18.70
N LYS A 209 4.84 0.67 18.25
CA LYS A 209 6.08 0.74 19.05
C LYS A 209 6.50 2.18 19.33
N LYS A 210 6.32 3.10 18.37
CA LYS A 210 6.65 4.50 18.56
C LYS A 210 5.73 5.21 19.56
N SER A 211 4.49 4.75 19.69
CA SER A 211 3.51 5.27 20.68
C SER A 211 3.56 4.51 22.02
N ASP A 212 4.55 3.63 22.23
CA ASP A 212 4.69 2.77 23.41
C ASP A 212 3.42 1.96 23.76
N THR A 213 2.61 1.65 22.75
CA THR A 213 1.38 0.86 22.92
C THR A 213 1.78 -0.61 23.16
N PRO A 214 1.34 -1.23 24.28
CA PRO A 214 1.60 -2.63 24.56
C PRO A 214 0.87 -3.52 23.53
N ILE A 215 1.62 -4.23 22.73
CA ILE A 215 1.07 -5.09 21.67
C ILE A 215 1.45 -6.54 21.82
N LYS A 216 0.67 -7.41 21.20
CA LYS A 216 1.00 -8.79 20.87
C LYS A 216 0.86 -8.99 19.36
N VAL A 217 1.70 -9.82 18.80
CA VAL A 217 1.79 -10.05 17.35
C VAL A 217 1.69 -11.53 17.06
N GLY A 218 0.80 -11.89 16.14
CA GLY A 218 0.73 -13.24 15.58
C GLY A 218 1.02 -13.20 14.09
N THR A 219 1.79 -14.17 13.62
CA THR A 219 2.14 -14.29 12.19
C THR A 219 1.96 -15.73 11.74
N PHE A 220 1.35 -15.92 10.57
CA PHE A 220 1.19 -17.24 9.97
C PHE A 220 1.59 -17.22 8.49
N PRO A 221 2.51 -18.11 8.05
CA PRO A 221 3.00 -18.13 6.68
C PRO A 221 2.07 -18.92 5.74
N PHE A 222 1.86 -18.44 4.53
CA PHE A 222 1.07 -19.14 3.51
C PHE A 222 1.64 -20.54 3.18
N LYS A 223 2.96 -20.74 3.27
CA LYS A 223 3.59 -22.06 3.07
C LYS A 223 3.05 -23.16 3.99
N ALA A 224 2.43 -22.81 5.12
CA ALA A 224 1.82 -23.75 6.05
C ALA A 224 0.32 -23.99 5.74
N ASN A 225 -0.31 -23.14 4.90
CA ASN A 225 -1.72 -23.23 4.53
C ASN A 225 -1.93 -24.29 3.44
N GLY A 226 -2.92 -25.19 3.65
CA GLY A 226 -3.24 -26.29 2.73
C GLY A 226 -3.66 -25.81 1.34
N ARG A 227 -4.51 -24.77 1.25
CA ARG A 227 -4.97 -24.21 -0.03
C ARG A 227 -3.83 -23.57 -0.83
N ALA A 228 -2.95 -22.85 -0.14
CA ALA A 228 -1.77 -22.25 -0.76
C ALA A 228 -0.83 -23.31 -1.37
N LYS A 229 -0.62 -24.43 -0.66
CA LYS A 229 0.16 -25.57 -1.18
C LYS A 229 -0.48 -26.19 -2.42
N ILE A 230 -1.80 -26.38 -2.43
CA ILE A 230 -2.53 -26.93 -3.59
C ILE A 230 -2.41 -25.99 -4.80
N SER A 231 -2.46 -24.68 -4.59
CA SER A 231 -2.37 -23.68 -5.68
C SER A 231 -0.94 -23.40 -6.13
N GLY A 232 0.07 -23.82 -5.36
CA GLY A 232 1.47 -23.48 -5.63
C GLY A 232 1.88 -22.07 -5.20
N ASP A 233 0.99 -21.31 -4.58
CA ASP A 233 1.16 -19.91 -4.18
C ASP A 233 1.47 -19.83 -2.68
N ILE A 234 2.71 -20.12 -2.31
CA ILE A 234 3.12 -20.33 -0.91
C ILE A 234 3.89 -19.16 -0.29
N ASP A 235 4.19 -18.12 -1.08
CA ASP A 235 4.94 -16.97 -0.60
C ASP A 235 4.09 -16.06 0.29
N GLY A 236 4.74 -15.53 1.33
CA GLY A 236 4.15 -14.52 2.19
C GLY A 236 3.54 -15.06 3.48
N PHE A 237 2.80 -14.17 4.15
CA PHE A 237 2.25 -14.40 5.48
C PHE A 237 1.09 -13.45 5.78
N VAL A 238 0.33 -13.76 6.82
CA VAL A 238 -0.58 -12.82 7.50
C VAL A 238 -0.01 -12.50 8.88
N LYS A 239 -0.02 -11.23 9.24
CA LYS A 239 0.38 -10.68 10.53
C LYS A 239 -0.78 -9.91 11.14
N ILE A 240 -1.18 -10.30 12.35
CA ILE A 240 -2.18 -9.61 13.18
C ILE A 240 -1.46 -8.95 14.35
N ILE A 241 -1.79 -7.70 14.61
CA ILE A 241 -1.31 -6.94 15.75
C ILE A 241 -2.51 -6.61 16.62
N ALA A 242 -2.48 -7.00 17.89
CA ALA A 242 -3.54 -6.73 18.83
C ALA A 242 -2.99 -6.03 20.08
N ASP A 243 -3.83 -5.25 20.74
CA ASP A 243 -3.54 -4.68 22.07
C ASP A 243 -3.30 -5.81 23.07
N LYS A 244 -2.27 -5.68 23.89
CA LYS A 244 -1.89 -6.72 24.84
C LYS A 244 -2.90 -6.88 25.98
N ASN A 245 -3.62 -5.81 26.35
CA ASN A 245 -4.52 -5.78 27.48
C ASN A 245 -5.97 -6.09 27.11
N THR A 246 -6.44 -5.51 25.99
CA THR A 246 -7.84 -5.63 25.54
C THR A 246 -8.06 -6.73 24.51
N ASP A 247 -6.99 -7.16 23.85
CA ASP A 247 -7.00 -8.07 22.72
C ASP A 247 -7.62 -7.48 21.43
N GLU A 248 -8.02 -6.21 21.42
CA GLU A 248 -8.56 -5.53 20.25
C GLU A 248 -7.54 -5.56 19.08
N ILE A 249 -7.98 -5.87 17.88
CA ILE A 249 -7.12 -5.88 16.69
C ILE A 249 -6.83 -4.43 16.29
N LEU A 250 -5.54 -4.07 16.29
CA LEU A 250 -5.05 -2.73 15.97
C LEU A 250 -4.51 -2.61 14.54
N GLY A 251 -4.15 -3.72 13.93
CA GLY A 251 -3.67 -3.74 12.56
C GLY A 251 -3.52 -5.14 12.01
N VAL A 252 -3.77 -5.27 10.71
CA VAL A 252 -3.60 -6.52 9.96
C VAL A 252 -2.80 -6.22 8.69
N HIS A 253 -1.74 -6.98 8.49
CA HIS A 253 -0.78 -6.81 7.40
C HIS A 253 -0.55 -8.15 6.73
N MET A 254 -0.77 -8.24 5.43
CA MET A 254 -0.66 -9.51 4.72
C MET A 254 0.04 -9.34 3.38
N ILE A 255 0.79 -10.35 3.02
CA ILE A 255 1.38 -10.53 1.70
C ILE A 255 1.20 -11.98 1.29
N GLY A 256 0.67 -12.22 0.11
CA GLY A 256 0.39 -13.57 -0.35
C GLY A 256 -0.68 -13.62 -1.44
N PRO A 257 -1.18 -14.83 -1.75
CA PRO A 257 -2.28 -14.97 -2.69
C PRO A 257 -3.59 -14.41 -2.13
N ARG A 258 -4.32 -13.64 -2.96
CA ARG A 258 -5.65 -13.10 -2.66
C ARG A 258 -5.72 -12.18 -1.45
N CYS A 259 -4.61 -11.54 -1.08
CA CYS A 259 -4.61 -10.61 0.05
C CYS A 259 -5.53 -9.41 -0.18
N ALA A 260 -5.72 -8.99 -1.43
CA ALA A 260 -6.66 -7.93 -1.80
C ALA A 260 -8.12 -8.27 -1.44
N ASP A 261 -8.50 -9.54 -1.54
CA ASP A 261 -9.83 -10.02 -1.14
C ASP A 261 -9.90 -10.30 0.37
N LEU A 262 -8.85 -10.95 0.92
CA LEU A 262 -8.79 -11.38 2.31
C LEU A 262 -8.79 -10.22 3.32
N ILE A 263 -8.25 -9.06 2.94
CA ILE A 263 -8.18 -7.91 3.85
C ILE A 263 -9.55 -7.42 4.30
N SER A 264 -10.60 -7.68 3.53
CA SER A 264 -11.97 -7.27 3.86
C SER A 264 -12.48 -7.93 5.15
N GLU A 265 -12.08 -9.18 5.45
CA GLU A 265 -12.38 -9.84 6.72
C GLU A 265 -11.77 -9.06 7.90
N ALA A 266 -10.53 -8.60 7.75
CA ALA A 266 -9.86 -7.79 8.76
C ALA A 266 -10.56 -6.44 8.96
N VAL A 267 -10.96 -5.76 7.86
CA VAL A 267 -11.69 -4.48 7.93
C VAL A 267 -12.99 -4.65 8.72
N VAL A 268 -13.79 -5.68 8.38
CA VAL A 268 -15.05 -5.95 9.10
C VAL A 268 -14.79 -6.25 10.58
N ALA A 269 -13.80 -7.09 10.89
CA ALA A 269 -13.46 -7.40 12.28
C ALA A 269 -13.06 -6.15 13.08
N MET A 270 -12.22 -5.29 12.50
CA MET A 270 -11.75 -4.06 13.15
C MET A 270 -12.85 -3.01 13.28
N GLU A 271 -13.77 -2.91 12.31
CA GLU A 271 -14.91 -1.99 12.40
C GLU A 271 -15.81 -2.33 13.61
N TYR A 272 -16.00 -3.63 13.86
CA TYR A 272 -16.74 -4.11 15.04
C TYR A 272 -15.86 -4.28 16.30
N LYS A 273 -14.61 -3.77 16.29
CA LYS A 273 -13.65 -3.85 17.41
C LYS A 273 -13.45 -5.26 17.94
N ALA A 274 -13.38 -6.23 17.02
CA ALA A 274 -13.14 -7.61 17.37
C ALA A 274 -11.77 -7.80 18.03
N SER A 275 -11.70 -8.73 18.95
CA SER A 275 -10.45 -9.22 19.52
C SER A 275 -9.77 -10.24 18.60
N ALA A 276 -8.48 -10.45 18.78
CA ALA A 276 -7.79 -11.53 18.07
C ALA A 276 -8.37 -12.90 18.46
N GLU A 277 -8.83 -13.08 19.70
CA GLU A 277 -9.48 -14.30 20.17
C GLU A 277 -10.82 -14.54 19.44
N ASP A 278 -11.59 -13.49 19.08
CA ASP A 278 -12.83 -13.66 18.30
C ASP A 278 -12.53 -14.30 16.95
N ILE A 279 -11.56 -13.78 16.20
CA ILE A 279 -11.15 -14.36 14.91
C ILE A 279 -10.59 -15.77 15.09
N ALA A 280 -9.81 -16.03 16.14
CA ALA A 280 -9.25 -17.34 16.43
C ALA A 280 -10.33 -18.41 16.67
N ARG A 281 -11.54 -18.02 17.12
CA ARG A 281 -12.66 -18.94 17.41
C ARG A 281 -13.66 -19.09 16.29
N ILE A 282 -13.68 -18.19 15.30
CA ILE A 282 -14.54 -18.30 14.13
C ILE A 282 -14.15 -19.51 13.30
N THR A 283 -15.15 -20.28 12.85
CA THR A 283 -14.91 -21.41 11.95
C THR A 283 -14.68 -20.94 10.53
N HIS A 284 -13.52 -21.24 9.99
CA HIS A 284 -13.17 -21.01 8.59
C HIS A 284 -13.35 -22.29 7.78
N ALA A 285 -13.81 -22.17 6.56
CA ALA A 285 -13.95 -23.32 5.67
C ALA A 285 -12.58 -23.92 5.31
N HIS A 286 -12.47 -25.24 5.23
CA HIS A 286 -11.25 -25.96 4.86
C HIS A 286 -11.43 -26.73 3.54
N PRO A 287 -10.44 -26.68 2.58
CA PRO A 287 -9.24 -25.85 2.58
C PRO A 287 -9.48 -24.49 1.88
N THR A 288 -9.16 -23.41 2.53
CA THR A 288 -9.27 -22.04 1.99
C THR A 288 -8.05 -21.18 2.30
N PHE A 289 -7.88 -20.07 1.56
CA PHE A 289 -6.87 -19.07 1.90
C PHE A 289 -7.22 -18.32 3.18
N SER A 290 -8.51 -18.12 3.50
CA SER A 290 -8.92 -17.36 4.69
C SER A 290 -8.54 -18.00 6.03
N GLU A 291 -8.25 -19.32 6.06
CA GLU A 291 -7.74 -19.98 7.27
C GLU A 291 -6.46 -19.33 7.82
N VAL A 292 -5.68 -18.63 6.97
CA VAL A 292 -4.47 -17.91 7.42
C VAL A 292 -4.78 -16.80 8.42
N MET A 293 -5.97 -16.17 8.31
CA MET A 293 -6.43 -15.17 9.27
C MET A 293 -6.63 -15.79 10.66
N LYS A 294 -7.35 -16.90 10.72
CA LYS A 294 -7.55 -17.66 11.96
C LYS A 294 -6.24 -18.11 12.58
N GLU A 295 -5.33 -18.66 11.78
CA GLU A 295 -4.05 -19.14 12.26
C GLU A 295 -3.15 -18.01 12.78
N ALA A 296 -3.16 -16.84 12.11
CA ALA A 296 -2.45 -15.66 12.59
C ALA A 296 -3.06 -15.14 13.90
N ALA A 297 -4.38 -15.17 14.05
CA ALA A 297 -5.08 -14.81 15.28
C ALA A 297 -4.76 -15.80 16.42
N LEU A 298 -4.74 -17.11 16.16
CA LEU A 298 -4.30 -18.14 17.11
C LEU A 298 -2.84 -17.92 17.54
N ALA A 299 -1.97 -17.51 16.62
CA ALA A 299 -0.58 -17.17 16.94
C ALA A 299 -0.49 -15.94 17.87
N ALA A 300 -1.34 -14.91 17.64
CA ALA A 300 -1.40 -13.72 18.50
C ALA A 300 -1.93 -14.00 19.90
N THR A 301 -2.82 -14.99 20.05
CA THR A 301 -3.51 -15.34 21.30
C THR A 301 -2.86 -16.48 22.08
N GLY A 302 -1.55 -16.49 22.21
CA GLY A 302 -0.80 -17.47 23.02
C GLY A 302 -0.06 -18.52 22.20
N ASN A 303 0.29 -18.19 20.97
CA ASN A 303 1.06 -19.07 20.05
C ASN A 303 0.39 -20.44 19.84
N ARG A 304 -0.92 -20.43 19.56
CA ARG A 304 -1.79 -21.63 19.43
C ARG A 304 -2.04 -22.03 17.99
N ALA A 305 -1.32 -21.47 17.02
CA ALA A 305 -1.49 -21.86 15.60
C ALA A 305 -1.38 -23.40 15.44
N LEU A 306 -2.27 -23.95 14.61
CA LEU A 306 -2.46 -25.41 14.51
C LEU A 306 -1.52 -26.07 13.48
N HIS A 307 -1.07 -25.34 12.49
CA HIS A 307 -0.40 -25.87 11.31
C HIS A 307 1.05 -25.38 11.12
N ILE A 308 1.70 -24.92 12.15
CA ILE A 308 3.11 -24.49 12.12
C ILE A 308 4.02 -25.64 12.54
#